data_74e2cbeba2c3429c03313123e2da5d43
#
_entry.id   74e2cbeba2c3429c03313123e2da5d43
#
_cell.length_a   1.000
_cell.length_b   1.000
_cell.length_c   1.000
_cell.angle_alpha   90.00
_cell.angle_beta   90.00
_cell.angle_gamma   90.00
#
_symmetry.space_group_name_H-M   'P 1'
#
loop_
_entity.id
_entity.type
_entity.pdbx_description
1 polymer ?
#
loop_
_entity_poly.entity_id
_entity_poly.type
_entity_poly.pdbx_seq_one_letter_code
_entity_poly.pdbx_strand_id
1 'polypeptide(L)'
;MNRRFSKRMLVIATAFAATAVLMGTTACSSGTADQPASGGSGSGDTVKIGLVTKTDSNPFFVKMRESAKESAQENGADLIALAGAFDGDNEGQVSAIENLISQGVQGIMITPNSSSGILAAIKQARDQGILVVALDTATDPADAVDATFATDNLAAGVAQGAWVKAALGDKEPKLLMLDGTPGGTVDTFRHDGFLKGIGLTEKSPEVLGMENTNGDQTKAQTAMENLLQRVPDANSVYTINEPAAAGGYAAIKAAGKEDQIVIGSIDGSCTGVENVKKGVIGATVMQFPTKMADEGVKAIIAFAKDGTKPKAGFNDTGSVLITDKPMDGIDSKDTAWGAENCWG
;
A
#
# COMPACT_ATOMS: atom_id res chain seq x y z
N MET A 1 15.95 -48.04 -31.79
CA MET A 1 14.99 -49.15 -31.69
C MET A 1 13.59 -48.54 -31.76
N ASN A 2 12.95 -48.76 -32.89
CA ASN A 2 11.63 -48.21 -33.28
C ASN A 2 10.51 -48.83 -32.45
N ARG A 3 9.48 -48.03 -32.12
CA ARG A 3 8.07 -48.49 -32.15
C ARG A 3 7.13 -47.28 -32.32
N ARG A 4 6.57 -47.21 -33.52
CA ARG A 4 5.33 -46.50 -33.89
C ARG A 4 4.14 -47.39 -33.48
N PHE A 5 3.02 -46.75 -33.09
CA PHE A 5 1.62 -47.20 -33.25
C PHE A 5 0.75 -46.02 -32.82
N SER A 6 -0.17 -45.51 -33.52
CA SER A 6 -1.11 -45.80 -34.58
C SER A 6 -2.41 -45.08 -34.22
N LYS A 7 -2.94 -44.34 -35.17
CA LYS A 7 -4.18 -43.59 -35.17
C LYS A 7 -5.39 -44.50 -34.96
N ARG A 8 -6.43 -44.04 -34.27
CA ARG A 8 -7.83 -44.42 -34.58
C ARG A 8 -8.74 -43.18 -34.52
N MET A 9 -9.18 -42.79 -35.69
CA MET A 9 -10.36 -41.97 -35.99
C MET A 9 -11.62 -42.79 -35.68
N LEU A 10 -12.62 -42.18 -35.06
CA LEU A 10 -14.00 -42.69 -35.14
C LEU A 10 -14.92 -41.51 -35.44
N VAL A 11 -15.46 -41.52 -36.65
CA VAL A 11 -16.54 -40.68 -37.16
C VAL A 11 -17.84 -41.41 -36.88
N ILE A 12 -18.83 -40.78 -36.27
CA ILE A 12 -20.23 -41.21 -36.35
C ILE A 12 -21.07 -39.96 -36.65
N ALA A 13 -21.71 -40.03 -37.78
CA ALA A 13 -22.70 -39.05 -38.33
C ALA A 13 -24.12 -39.61 -38.14
N THR A 14 -25.09 -38.72 -38.41
CA THR A 14 -26.54 -38.92 -38.61
C THR A 14 -27.38 -38.85 -37.32
N ALA A 15 -28.59 -38.23 -37.28
CA ALA A 15 -29.55 -37.92 -38.35
C ALA A 15 -30.53 -36.80 -37.92
N PHE A 16 -31.12 -36.21 -38.88
CA PHE A 16 -32.27 -35.28 -38.95
C PHE A 16 -33.55 -35.77 -38.26
N ALA A 17 -34.32 -34.85 -37.65
CA ALA A 17 -35.79 -34.90 -37.69
C ALA A 17 -36.34 -33.46 -37.55
N ALA A 18 -36.90 -33.00 -38.65
CA ALA A 18 -37.74 -31.82 -38.74
C ALA A 18 -39.20 -32.19 -38.42
N THR A 19 -39.91 -31.36 -37.67
CA THR A 19 -41.37 -31.33 -37.69
C THR A 19 -41.88 -29.90 -37.58
N ALA A 20 -42.78 -29.60 -38.51
CA ALA A 20 -43.31 -28.29 -38.80
C ALA A 20 -44.69 -28.05 -38.14
N VAL A 21 -44.98 -26.76 -37.93
CA VAL A 21 -46.26 -26.04 -38.11
C VAL A 21 -47.46 -26.41 -37.23
N LEU A 22 -48.00 -25.38 -36.53
CA LEU A 22 -49.40 -25.00 -36.64
C LEU A 22 -49.63 -23.57 -36.15
N MET A 23 -50.16 -22.75 -37.09
CA MET A 23 -50.69 -21.40 -36.81
C MET A 23 -52.01 -21.54 -36.03
N GLY A 24 -52.25 -20.57 -35.12
CA GLY A 24 -53.53 -20.35 -34.47
C GLY A 24 -53.75 -18.87 -34.19
N THR A 25 -54.49 -18.18 -35.06
CA THR A 25 -55.02 -16.83 -34.87
C THR A 25 -56.34 -16.90 -34.11
N THR A 26 -56.51 -16.10 -33.04
CA THR A 26 -57.84 -15.53 -32.62
C THR A 26 -57.58 -14.36 -31.66
N ALA A 27 -57.86 -13.16 -32.11
CA ALA A 27 -59.05 -12.32 -31.81
C ALA A 27 -58.98 -11.57 -30.43
N CYS A 28 -59.07 -10.26 -30.56
CA CYS A 28 -59.21 -9.20 -29.59
C CYS A 28 -60.23 -9.45 -28.47
N SER A 29 -59.87 -9.06 -27.23
CA SER A 29 -60.82 -8.59 -26.25
C SER A 29 -60.17 -7.51 -25.38
N SER A 30 -60.75 -6.31 -25.44
CA SER A 30 -60.50 -5.17 -24.62
C SER A 30 -60.90 -5.44 -23.16
N GLY A 31 -59.94 -5.32 -22.23
CA GLY A 31 -60.17 -5.33 -20.79
C GLY A 31 -59.15 -4.48 -20.11
N THR A 32 -59.55 -3.26 -19.75
CA THR A 32 -58.83 -2.41 -18.81
C THR A 32 -58.78 -3.07 -17.45
N ALA A 33 -57.61 -3.49 -17.00
CA ALA A 33 -57.33 -3.82 -15.60
C ALA A 33 -56.06 -3.06 -15.18
N ASP A 34 -56.24 -2.21 -14.21
CA ASP A 34 -55.18 -1.54 -13.48
C ASP A 34 -54.18 -2.60 -12.97
N GLN A 35 -52.98 -2.61 -13.52
CA GLN A 35 -51.88 -3.36 -13.02
C GLN A 35 -51.04 -2.40 -12.14
N PRO A 36 -50.89 -2.70 -10.84
CA PRO A 36 -49.98 -1.87 -10.01
C PRO A 36 -48.60 -1.97 -10.66
N ALA A 37 -48.01 -0.80 -10.90
CA ALA A 37 -46.64 -0.69 -11.35
C ALA A 37 -45.75 -1.46 -10.35
N SER A 38 -45.33 -2.63 -10.79
CA SER A 38 -44.23 -3.36 -10.13
C SER A 38 -43.03 -2.43 -10.20
N GLY A 39 -42.68 -1.83 -9.06
CA GLY A 39 -41.47 -1.08 -8.91
C GLY A 39 -40.30 -2.00 -9.30
N GLY A 40 -39.73 -1.73 -10.46
CA GLY A 40 -38.47 -2.35 -10.84
C GLY A 40 -37.43 -1.97 -9.77
N SER A 41 -37.13 -2.91 -8.88
CA SER A 41 -35.84 -2.91 -8.18
C SER A 41 -34.81 -2.98 -9.30
N GLY A 42 -34.22 -1.84 -9.63
CA GLY A 42 -33.03 -1.81 -10.45
C GLY A 42 -31.99 -2.61 -9.69
N SER A 43 -31.65 -3.81 -10.18
CA SER A 43 -30.40 -4.45 -9.85
C SER A 43 -29.32 -3.57 -10.47
N GLY A 44 -28.95 -2.49 -9.78
CA GLY A 44 -27.73 -1.78 -10.10
C GLY A 44 -26.59 -2.80 -9.96
N ASP A 45 -25.80 -2.97 -11.01
CA ASP A 45 -24.63 -3.84 -10.96
C ASP A 45 -23.79 -3.44 -9.75
N THR A 46 -23.37 -4.43 -8.95
CA THR A 46 -22.50 -4.21 -7.78
C THR A 46 -21.23 -3.50 -8.24
N VAL A 47 -20.86 -2.43 -7.55
CA VAL A 47 -19.64 -1.68 -7.86
C VAL A 47 -18.43 -2.59 -7.66
N LYS A 48 -17.61 -2.75 -8.70
CA LYS A 48 -16.36 -3.52 -8.65
C LYS A 48 -15.19 -2.57 -8.47
N ILE A 49 -14.39 -2.83 -7.45
CA ILE A 49 -13.22 -2.02 -7.06
C ILE A 49 -11.95 -2.86 -7.22
N GLY A 50 -10.93 -2.32 -7.86
CA GLY A 50 -9.59 -2.89 -7.89
C GLY A 50 -8.71 -2.30 -6.80
N LEU A 51 -7.87 -3.12 -6.17
CA LEU A 51 -6.77 -2.67 -5.34
C LEU A 51 -5.48 -3.36 -5.78
N VAL A 52 -4.42 -2.59 -5.98
CA VAL A 52 -3.08 -3.11 -6.28
C VAL A 52 -2.12 -2.58 -5.24
N THR A 53 -1.62 -3.45 -4.35
CA THR A 53 -0.61 -3.12 -3.33
C THR A 53 0.81 -3.41 -3.82
N LYS A 54 1.84 -2.88 -3.13
CA LYS A 54 3.24 -3.14 -3.49
C LYS A 54 3.59 -4.62 -3.35
N THR A 55 3.18 -5.25 -2.24
CA THR A 55 3.34 -6.68 -1.96
C THR A 55 2.10 -7.22 -1.27
N ASP A 56 2.03 -8.54 -1.13
CA ASP A 56 1.00 -9.24 -0.35
C ASP A 56 1.50 -9.72 1.04
N SER A 57 2.76 -9.50 1.36
CA SER A 57 3.43 -10.00 2.56
C SER A 57 3.78 -8.92 3.59
N ASN A 58 3.99 -7.66 3.18
CA ASN A 58 4.26 -6.58 4.11
C ASN A 58 3.01 -6.28 4.94
N PRO A 59 3.11 -6.28 6.30
CA PRO A 59 1.96 -6.11 7.22
C PRO A 59 1.13 -4.85 6.94
N PHE A 60 1.75 -3.75 6.53
CA PHE A 60 1.05 -2.51 6.18
C PHE A 60 0.07 -2.71 5.02
N PHE A 61 0.52 -3.37 3.94
CA PHE A 61 -0.33 -3.64 2.79
C PHE A 61 -1.32 -4.78 3.04
N VAL A 62 -1.00 -5.74 3.90
CA VAL A 62 -1.96 -6.74 4.38
C VAL A 62 -3.13 -6.04 5.06
N LYS A 63 -2.85 -5.15 6.03
CA LYS A 63 -3.89 -4.39 6.73
C LYS A 63 -4.70 -3.50 5.79
N MET A 64 -4.05 -2.82 4.85
CA MET A 64 -4.74 -1.99 3.84
C MET A 64 -5.73 -2.82 3.01
N ARG A 65 -5.34 -4.02 2.57
CA ARG A 65 -6.23 -4.92 1.81
C ARG A 65 -7.40 -5.42 2.64
N GLU A 66 -7.16 -5.81 3.89
CA GLU A 66 -8.21 -6.23 4.82
C GLU A 66 -9.23 -5.10 5.03
N SER A 67 -8.74 -3.90 5.32
CA SER A 67 -9.59 -2.71 5.53
C SER A 67 -10.35 -2.31 4.27
N ALA A 68 -9.72 -2.38 3.10
CA ALA A 68 -10.40 -2.14 1.83
C ALA A 68 -11.51 -3.15 1.56
N LYS A 69 -11.27 -4.43 1.87
CA LYS A 69 -12.27 -5.49 1.73
C LYS A 69 -13.46 -5.28 2.67
N GLU A 70 -13.18 -4.96 3.92
CA GLU A 70 -14.20 -4.67 4.94
C GLU A 70 -15.04 -3.46 4.51
N SER A 71 -14.39 -2.33 4.17
CA SER A 71 -15.08 -1.13 3.72
C SER A 71 -15.91 -1.37 2.44
N ALA A 72 -15.40 -2.15 1.46
CA ALA A 72 -16.15 -2.50 0.26
C ALA A 72 -17.41 -3.31 0.59
N GLN A 73 -17.30 -4.33 1.45
CA GLN A 73 -18.42 -5.16 1.89
C GLN A 73 -19.49 -4.35 2.64
N GLU A 74 -19.08 -3.49 3.57
CA GLU A 74 -19.99 -2.61 4.31
C GLU A 74 -20.78 -1.65 3.41
N ASN A 75 -20.17 -1.26 2.27
CA ASN A 75 -20.79 -0.34 1.31
C ASN A 75 -21.44 -1.05 0.10
N GLY A 76 -21.52 -2.39 0.11
CA GLY A 76 -22.16 -3.18 -0.94
C GLY A 76 -21.40 -3.19 -2.26
N ALA A 77 -20.07 -3.17 -2.22
CA ALA A 77 -19.18 -3.24 -3.38
C ALA A 77 -18.33 -4.52 -3.33
N ASP A 78 -17.84 -4.94 -4.51
CA ASP A 78 -16.92 -6.07 -4.65
C ASP A 78 -15.49 -5.57 -4.79
N LEU A 79 -14.55 -6.12 -4.00
CA LEU A 79 -13.14 -5.80 -4.09
C LEU A 79 -12.35 -6.94 -4.74
N ILE A 80 -11.55 -6.59 -5.76
CA ILE A 80 -10.53 -7.45 -6.36
C ILE A 80 -9.17 -6.92 -5.94
N ALA A 81 -8.49 -7.64 -5.05
CA ALA A 81 -7.18 -7.24 -4.52
C ALA A 81 -6.06 -8.06 -5.18
N LEU A 82 -5.11 -7.36 -5.78
CA LEU A 82 -3.90 -7.87 -6.41
C LEU A 82 -2.68 -7.19 -5.78
N ALA A 83 -1.48 -7.70 -6.05
CA ALA A 83 -0.23 -7.12 -5.56
C ALA A 83 0.92 -7.38 -6.54
N GLY A 84 1.98 -6.60 -6.45
CA GLY A 84 3.30 -6.99 -6.95
C GLY A 84 3.86 -8.17 -6.15
N ALA A 85 4.78 -8.93 -6.73
CA ALA A 85 5.39 -10.08 -6.07
C ALA A 85 6.37 -9.68 -4.95
N PHE A 86 6.96 -8.48 -5.04
CA PHE A 86 7.88 -7.90 -4.05
C PHE A 86 7.87 -6.38 -4.18
N ASP A 87 8.36 -5.68 -3.16
CA ASP A 87 8.50 -4.22 -3.21
C ASP A 87 9.57 -3.84 -4.27
N GLY A 88 9.13 -3.07 -5.28
CA GLY A 88 9.87 -2.76 -6.49
C GLY A 88 9.39 -3.52 -7.75
N ASP A 89 8.46 -4.47 -7.65
CA ASP A 89 7.88 -5.17 -8.81
C ASP A 89 6.87 -4.29 -9.55
N ASN A 90 7.38 -3.34 -10.32
CA ASN A 90 6.54 -2.45 -11.13
C ASN A 90 5.84 -3.19 -12.28
N GLU A 91 6.50 -4.17 -12.90
CA GLU A 91 5.92 -4.95 -14.02
C GLU A 91 4.73 -5.80 -13.57
N GLY A 92 4.83 -6.42 -12.39
CA GLY A 92 3.71 -7.12 -11.77
C GLY A 92 2.53 -6.21 -11.49
N GLN A 93 2.77 -4.98 -11.04
CA GLN A 93 1.69 -3.99 -10.83
C GLN A 93 1.06 -3.51 -12.14
N VAL A 94 1.84 -3.30 -13.20
CA VAL A 94 1.29 -3.00 -14.54
C VAL A 94 0.35 -4.11 -14.99
N SER A 95 0.79 -5.36 -14.92
CA SER A 95 -0.03 -6.53 -15.27
C SER A 95 -1.30 -6.63 -14.41
N ALA A 96 -1.21 -6.29 -13.13
CA ALA A 96 -2.35 -6.28 -12.22
C ALA A 96 -3.38 -5.21 -12.62
N ILE A 97 -2.95 -4.00 -13.00
CA ILE A 97 -3.85 -2.94 -13.49
C ILE A 97 -4.55 -3.38 -14.79
N GLU A 98 -3.80 -3.94 -15.76
CA GLU A 98 -4.37 -4.44 -17.02
C GLU A 98 -5.42 -5.54 -16.77
N ASN A 99 -5.16 -6.41 -15.81
CA ASN A 99 -6.10 -7.44 -15.37
C ASN A 99 -7.39 -6.82 -14.81
N LEU A 100 -7.28 -5.82 -13.91
CA LEU A 100 -8.44 -5.11 -13.34
C LEU A 100 -9.25 -4.38 -14.41
N ILE A 101 -8.59 -3.73 -15.37
CA ILE A 101 -9.24 -3.11 -16.54
C ILE A 101 -10.08 -4.17 -17.29
N SER A 102 -9.49 -5.33 -17.56
CA SER A 102 -10.17 -6.44 -18.27
C SER A 102 -11.36 -7.00 -17.49
N GLN A 103 -11.36 -6.92 -16.16
CA GLN A 103 -12.46 -7.36 -15.30
C GLN A 103 -13.57 -6.30 -15.16
N GLY A 104 -13.40 -5.12 -15.76
CA GLY A 104 -14.42 -4.08 -15.82
C GLY A 104 -14.67 -3.42 -14.45
N VAL A 105 -13.62 -3.13 -13.69
CA VAL A 105 -13.74 -2.38 -12.43
C VAL A 105 -14.10 -0.91 -12.72
N GLN A 106 -14.86 -0.27 -11.82
CA GLN A 106 -15.22 1.14 -11.93
C GLN A 106 -14.15 2.07 -11.35
N GLY A 107 -13.28 1.55 -10.49
CA GLY A 107 -12.16 2.31 -9.96
C GLY A 107 -11.03 1.41 -9.50
N ILE A 108 -9.83 1.98 -9.45
CA ILE A 108 -8.60 1.30 -9.01
C ILE A 108 -7.94 2.13 -7.92
N MET A 109 -7.63 1.49 -6.80
CA MET A 109 -6.71 1.96 -5.78
C MET A 109 -5.33 1.35 -6.05
N ILE A 110 -4.28 2.15 -6.07
CA ILE A 110 -2.90 1.70 -6.34
C ILE A 110 -1.93 2.23 -5.29
N THR A 111 -1.06 1.39 -4.74
CA THR A 111 0.16 1.81 -4.02
C THR A 111 1.37 1.60 -4.95
N PRO A 112 1.83 2.61 -5.69
CA PRO A 112 2.87 2.43 -6.69
C PRO A 112 4.20 1.91 -6.12
N ASN A 113 4.79 0.90 -6.77
CA ASN A 113 6.18 0.51 -6.53
C ASN A 113 7.15 1.55 -7.13
N SER A 114 6.82 2.06 -8.32
CA SER A 114 7.51 3.18 -8.95
C SER A 114 6.52 4.30 -9.23
N SER A 115 6.77 5.47 -8.68
CA SER A 115 5.88 6.64 -8.83
C SER A 115 5.75 7.12 -10.27
N SER A 116 6.76 6.90 -11.12
CA SER A 116 6.76 7.24 -12.55
C SER A 116 6.59 6.03 -13.46
N GLY A 117 7.08 4.86 -13.08
CA GLY A 117 7.04 3.65 -13.92
C GLY A 117 5.63 3.10 -14.14
N ILE A 118 4.67 3.42 -13.26
CA ILE A 118 3.28 2.95 -13.32
C ILE A 118 2.38 3.82 -14.20
N LEU A 119 2.84 5.00 -14.64
CA LEU A 119 2.01 6.04 -15.27
C LEU A 119 1.29 5.59 -16.53
N ALA A 120 1.92 4.77 -17.36
CA ALA A 120 1.31 4.29 -18.61
C ALA A 120 0.07 3.42 -18.32
N ALA A 121 0.14 2.53 -17.34
CA ALA A 121 -0.98 1.68 -16.93
C ALA A 121 -2.11 2.50 -16.27
N ILE A 122 -1.76 3.47 -15.44
CA ILE A 122 -2.73 4.42 -14.86
C ILE A 122 -3.46 5.19 -15.96
N LYS A 123 -2.71 5.73 -16.93
CA LYS A 123 -3.31 6.44 -18.07
C LYS A 123 -4.27 5.54 -18.86
N GLN A 124 -3.89 4.30 -19.13
CA GLN A 124 -4.74 3.33 -19.82
C GLN A 124 -6.07 3.09 -19.08
N ALA A 125 -6.03 2.96 -17.75
CA ALA A 125 -7.23 2.81 -16.93
C ALA A 125 -8.12 4.07 -17.02
N ARG A 126 -7.53 5.25 -16.84
CA ARG A 126 -8.26 6.53 -16.89
C ARG A 126 -8.84 6.83 -18.27
N ASP A 127 -8.18 6.47 -19.36
CA ASP A 127 -8.68 6.62 -20.75
C ASP A 127 -9.94 5.75 -20.99
N GLN A 128 -10.15 4.70 -20.19
CA GLN A 128 -11.37 3.87 -20.21
C GLN A 128 -12.44 4.34 -19.22
N GLY A 129 -12.27 5.49 -18.59
CA GLY A 129 -13.23 6.07 -17.65
C GLY A 129 -13.17 5.48 -16.24
N ILE A 130 -12.14 4.69 -15.91
CA ILE A 130 -11.92 4.12 -14.58
C ILE A 130 -11.32 5.20 -13.68
N LEU A 131 -11.91 5.44 -12.51
CA LEU A 131 -11.33 6.33 -11.49
C LEU A 131 -10.07 5.68 -10.92
N VAL A 132 -8.95 6.41 -10.87
CA VAL A 132 -7.71 5.90 -10.27
C VAL A 132 -7.29 6.80 -9.12
N VAL A 133 -7.15 6.21 -7.93
CA VAL A 133 -6.63 6.89 -6.75
C VAL A 133 -5.37 6.20 -6.24
N ALA A 134 -4.37 6.99 -5.84
CA ALA A 134 -3.18 6.47 -5.19
C ALA A 134 -3.40 6.37 -3.68
N LEU A 135 -2.92 5.31 -3.06
CA LEU A 135 -2.85 5.13 -1.62
C LEU A 135 -1.39 5.08 -1.18
N ASP A 136 -1.08 5.63 -0.01
CA ASP A 136 0.26 5.59 0.61
C ASP A 136 1.35 6.29 -0.20
N THR A 137 1.56 5.87 -1.44
CA THR A 137 2.63 6.35 -2.32
C THR A 137 2.04 7.18 -3.46
N ALA A 138 2.40 8.45 -3.54
CA ALA A 138 1.97 9.34 -4.63
C ALA A 138 2.66 8.98 -5.95
N THR A 139 2.00 9.29 -7.07
CA THR A 139 2.62 9.28 -8.40
C THR A 139 3.49 10.52 -8.62
N ASP A 140 4.41 10.45 -9.57
CA ASP A 140 5.18 11.58 -10.07
C ASP A 140 5.07 11.63 -11.60
N PRO A 141 4.34 12.62 -12.17
CA PRO A 141 3.68 13.74 -11.50
C PRO A 141 2.45 13.34 -10.66
N ALA A 142 2.11 14.16 -9.65
CA ALA A 142 1.05 13.87 -8.69
C ALA A 142 -0.37 13.88 -9.30
N ASP A 143 -0.58 14.55 -10.42
CA ASP A 143 -1.85 14.66 -11.15
C ASP A 143 -2.12 13.48 -12.11
N ALA A 144 -1.23 12.50 -12.16
CA ALA A 144 -1.44 11.29 -12.94
C ALA A 144 -2.63 10.45 -12.44
N VAL A 145 -3.01 10.59 -11.18
CA VAL A 145 -4.20 10.00 -10.55
C VAL A 145 -5.27 11.05 -10.24
N ASP A 146 -6.50 10.61 -9.94
CA ASP A 146 -7.60 11.53 -9.61
C ASP A 146 -7.45 12.10 -8.19
N ALA A 147 -6.89 11.33 -7.25
CA ALA A 147 -6.55 11.76 -5.89
C ALA A 147 -5.47 10.84 -5.29
N THR A 148 -4.80 11.33 -4.25
CA THR A 148 -3.89 10.54 -3.41
C THR A 148 -4.35 10.63 -1.95
N PHE A 149 -4.50 9.49 -1.27
CA PHE A 149 -4.76 9.37 0.16
C PHE A 149 -3.52 8.74 0.83
N ALA A 150 -2.76 9.54 1.56
CA ALA A 150 -1.47 9.10 2.08
C ALA A 150 -1.07 9.91 3.32
N THR A 151 -0.07 9.40 4.05
CA THR A 151 0.65 10.15 5.07
C THR A 151 1.51 11.24 4.44
N ASP A 152 1.63 12.41 5.07
CA ASP A 152 2.71 13.35 4.76
C ASP A 152 4.05 12.71 5.14
N ASN A 153 4.64 12.00 4.19
CA ASN A 153 5.86 11.23 4.39
C ASN A 153 7.08 12.11 4.67
N LEU A 154 7.09 13.36 4.17
CA LEU A 154 8.14 14.31 4.50
C LEU A 154 8.06 14.73 5.98
N ALA A 155 6.86 15.08 6.45
CA ALA A 155 6.63 15.42 7.85
C ALA A 155 6.89 14.24 8.78
N ALA A 156 6.50 13.02 8.38
CA ALA A 156 6.78 11.80 9.14
C ALA A 156 8.30 11.55 9.28
N GLY A 157 9.05 11.68 8.19
CA GLY A 157 10.52 11.61 8.23
C GLY A 157 11.14 12.68 9.13
N VAL A 158 10.66 13.93 9.04
CA VAL A 158 11.14 15.02 9.92
C VAL A 158 10.89 14.69 11.39
N ALA A 159 9.71 14.18 11.74
CA ALA A 159 9.40 13.82 13.13
C ALA A 159 10.31 12.69 13.64
N GLN A 160 10.53 11.66 12.82
CA GLN A 160 11.44 10.55 13.12
C GLN A 160 12.88 11.06 13.34
N GLY A 161 13.41 11.88 12.41
CA GLY A 161 14.77 12.40 12.48
C GLY A 161 14.99 13.36 13.65
N ALA A 162 14.02 14.25 13.92
CA ALA A 162 14.07 15.16 15.05
C ALA A 162 14.09 14.40 16.39
N TRP A 163 13.29 13.35 16.51
CA TRP A 163 13.27 12.51 17.70
C TRP A 163 14.61 11.78 17.88
N VAL A 164 15.17 11.19 16.82
CA VAL A 164 16.48 10.51 16.88
C VAL A 164 17.58 11.48 17.31
N LYS A 165 17.59 12.70 16.75
CA LYS A 165 18.52 13.76 17.17
C LYS A 165 18.42 14.07 18.65
N ALA A 166 17.21 14.29 19.15
CA ALA A 166 16.97 14.58 20.56
C ALA A 166 17.37 13.41 21.47
N ALA A 167 17.14 12.18 21.04
CA ALA A 167 17.52 10.96 21.78
C ALA A 167 19.04 10.74 21.84
N LEU A 168 19.81 11.25 20.89
CA LEU A 168 21.28 11.24 20.93
C LEU A 168 21.84 12.25 21.95
N GLY A 169 21.06 13.29 22.30
CA GLY A 169 21.53 14.37 23.18
C GLY A 169 22.74 15.12 22.58
N ASP A 170 23.81 15.24 23.33
CA ASP A 170 25.05 15.92 22.90
C ASP A 170 25.96 15.05 22.02
N LYS A 171 25.58 13.80 21.74
CA LYS A 171 26.42 12.91 20.91
C LYS A 171 26.27 13.30 19.44
N GLU A 172 27.39 13.41 18.74
CA GLU A 172 27.43 13.56 17.31
C GLU A 172 26.83 12.33 16.62
N PRO A 173 25.93 12.48 15.64
CA PRO A 173 25.36 11.36 14.92
C PRO A 173 26.44 10.56 14.16
N LYS A 174 26.37 9.24 14.26
CA LYS A 174 27.07 8.27 13.41
C LYS A 174 26.01 7.40 12.77
N LEU A 175 25.43 7.96 11.68
CA LEU A 175 24.18 7.52 11.11
C LEU A 175 24.38 6.42 10.08
N LEU A 176 23.60 5.36 10.24
CA LEU A 176 23.33 4.36 9.18
C LEU A 176 21.90 4.46 8.70
N MET A 177 21.67 4.26 7.42
CA MET A 177 20.33 4.36 6.83
C MET A 177 19.92 3.08 6.12
N LEU A 178 18.75 2.56 6.48
CA LEU A 178 18.08 1.44 5.82
C LEU A 178 16.91 1.99 5.00
N ASP A 179 17.23 2.34 3.77
CA ASP A 179 16.29 2.92 2.82
C ASP A 179 15.34 1.88 2.22
N GLY A 180 14.27 2.34 1.58
CA GLY A 180 13.26 1.48 0.97
C GLY A 180 13.56 1.15 -0.50
N THR A 181 12.57 1.40 -1.37
CA THR A 181 12.64 1.07 -2.79
C THR A 181 12.91 2.32 -3.61
N PRO A 182 14.03 2.39 -4.33
CA PRO A 182 14.32 3.55 -5.18
C PRO A 182 13.22 3.82 -6.22
N GLY A 183 12.88 5.10 -6.41
CA GLY A 183 11.89 5.54 -7.39
C GLY A 183 10.46 5.66 -6.85
N GLY A 184 10.26 5.38 -5.55
CA GLY A 184 9.02 5.66 -4.83
C GLY A 184 9.07 7.02 -4.13
N THR A 185 7.98 7.80 -4.18
CA THR A 185 7.90 9.10 -3.46
C THR A 185 7.95 8.93 -1.94
N VAL A 186 7.46 7.81 -1.40
CA VAL A 186 7.57 7.49 0.04
C VAL A 186 9.03 7.44 0.47
N ASP A 187 9.86 6.73 -0.30
CA ASP A 187 11.28 6.57 0.01
C ASP A 187 12.00 7.90 0.02
N THR A 188 11.83 8.68 -1.04
CA THR A 188 12.45 10.02 -1.16
C THR A 188 12.02 10.93 -0.01
N PHE A 189 10.72 11.02 0.27
CA PHE A 189 10.22 11.95 1.27
C PHE A 189 10.59 11.54 2.71
N ARG A 190 10.55 10.24 3.05
CA ARG A 190 10.98 9.78 4.38
C ARG A 190 12.47 9.98 4.59
N HIS A 191 13.29 9.63 3.58
CA HIS A 191 14.73 9.84 3.57
C HIS A 191 15.09 11.32 3.77
N ASP A 192 14.58 12.18 2.89
CA ASP A 192 14.85 13.64 2.95
C ASP A 192 14.30 14.27 4.23
N GLY A 193 13.12 13.82 4.64
CA GLY A 193 12.49 14.25 5.90
C GLY A 193 13.34 13.89 7.11
N PHE A 194 13.82 12.66 7.19
CA PHE A 194 14.66 12.21 8.27
C PHE A 194 15.97 13.01 8.34
N LEU A 195 16.65 13.16 7.22
CA LEU A 195 17.87 13.95 7.16
C LEU A 195 17.64 15.41 7.61
N LYS A 196 16.55 16.01 7.15
CA LYS A 196 16.14 17.35 7.59
C LYS A 196 15.86 17.39 9.09
N GLY A 197 15.16 16.40 9.63
CA GLY A 197 14.78 16.31 11.04
C GLY A 197 16.00 16.17 11.97
N ILE A 198 16.96 15.33 11.59
CA ILE A 198 18.21 15.15 12.35
C ILE A 198 19.19 16.33 12.14
N GLY A 199 18.95 17.18 11.12
CA GLY A 199 19.77 18.34 10.81
C GLY A 199 20.99 18.03 9.94
N LEU A 200 20.90 16.99 9.12
CA LEU A 200 21.93 16.53 8.20
C LEU A 200 21.47 16.63 6.74
N THR A 201 22.37 16.37 5.84
CA THR A 201 22.15 16.15 4.42
C THR A 201 22.81 14.82 4.03
N GLU A 202 22.44 14.26 2.89
CA GLU A 202 23.04 13.02 2.38
C GLU A 202 24.58 13.08 2.27
N LYS A 203 25.14 14.30 2.10
CA LYS A 203 26.59 14.56 1.98
C LYS A 203 27.27 14.88 3.32
N SER A 204 26.54 14.90 4.40
CA SER A 204 27.10 15.16 5.74
C SER A 204 28.05 14.04 6.15
N PRO A 205 29.21 14.34 6.74
CA PRO A 205 30.19 13.33 7.15
C PRO A 205 29.68 12.37 8.22
N GLU A 206 28.60 12.70 8.91
CA GLU A 206 27.92 11.89 9.89
C GLU A 206 27.06 10.77 9.27
N VAL A 207 26.75 10.85 7.97
CA VAL A 207 26.05 9.79 7.22
C VAL A 207 27.08 8.78 6.74
N LEU A 208 27.24 7.70 7.51
CA LEU A 208 28.37 6.77 7.37
C LEU A 208 28.04 5.56 6.46
N GLY A 209 26.76 5.34 6.16
CA GLY A 209 26.36 4.29 5.24
C GLY A 209 24.85 4.26 5.00
N MET A 210 24.49 3.92 3.77
CA MET A 210 23.11 3.82 3.30
C MET A 210 22.97 2.55 2.45
N GLU A 211 21.89 1.80 2.66
CA GLU A 211 21.59 0.59 1.86
C GLU A 211 20.10 0.51 1.56
N ASN A 212 19.75 0.21 0.31
CA ASN A 212 18.38 -0.02 -0.10
C ASN A 212 17.91 -1.41 0.34
N THR A 213 16.86 -1.47 1.13
CA THR A 213 16.32 -2.72 1.69
C THR A 213 15.00 -3.13 1.08
N ASN A 214 14.41 -2.31 0.24
CA ASN A 214 13.03 -2.44 -0.24
C ASN A 214 12.02 -2.56 0.91
N GLY A 215 12.32 -2.02 2.09
CA GLY A 215 11.49 -2.17 3.26
C GLY A 215 11.31 -3.61 3.76
N ASP A 216 12.18 -4.53 3.32
CA ASP A 216 12.14 -5.96 3.64
C ASP A 216 13.03 -6.28 4.84
N GLN A 217 12.49 -7.06 5.78
CA GLN A 217 13.16 -7.40 7.03
C GLN A 217 14.48 -8.15 6.80
N THR A 218 14.50 -9.14 5.90
CA THR A 218 15.68 -9.99 5.68
C THR A 218 16.79 -9.22 4.98
N LYS A 219 16.42 -8.40 3.98
CA LYS A 219 17.38 -7.52 3.30
C LYS A 219 17.95 -6.49 4.27
N ALA A 220 17.10 -5.90 5.12
CA ALA A 220 17.52 -4.93 6.13
C ALA A 220 18.48 -5.55 7.16
N GLN A 221 18.25 -6.80 7.59
CA GLN A 221 19.19 -7.50 8.46
C GLN A 221 20.54 -7.67 7.78
N THR A 222 20.58 -8.19 6.57
CA THR A 222 21.83 -8.37 5.81
C THR A 222 22.55 -7.04 5.56
N ALA A 223 21.81 -6.00 5.19
CA ALA A 223 22.36 -4.66 5.00
C ALA A 223 22.99 -4.11 6.30
N MET A 224 22.29 -4.24 7.42
CA MET A 224 22.79 -3.78 8.71
C MET A 224 24.03 -4.57 9.19
N GLU A 225 24.07 -5.89 8.99
CA GLU A 225 25.25 -6.70 9.28
C GLU A 225 26.48 -6.17 8.52
N ASN A 226 26.34 -5.88 7.24
CA ASN A 226 27.40 -5.31 6.41
C ASN A 226 27.79 -3.89 6.82
N LEU A 227 26.81 -3.04 7.16
CA LEU A 227 27.04 -1.68 7.62
C LEU A 227 27.80 -1.65 8.94
N LEU A 228 27.43 -2.49 9.91
CA LEU A 228 28.09 -2.57 11.22
C LEU A 228 29.53 -3.09 11.14
N GLN A 229 29.88 -3.91 10.14
CA GLN A 229 31.27 -4.31 9.89
C GLN A 229 32.13 -3.12 9.42
N ARG A 230 31.55 -2.22 8.61
CA ARG A 230 32.23 -1.01 8.10
C ARG A 230 32.28 0.11 9.13
N VAL A 231 31.21 0.24 9.94
CA VAL A 231 30.99 1.32 10.88
C VAL A 231 30.64 0.73 12.25
N PRO A 232 31.63 0.16 12.97
CA PRO A 232 31.38 -0.55 14.23
C PRO A 232 30.97 0.38 15.39
N ASP A 233 31.14 1.68 15.26
CA ASP A 233 30.82 2.70 16.26
C ASP A 233 29.60 3.55 15.91
N ALA A 234 28.75 3.08 14.97
CA ALA A 234 27.45 3.68 14.68
C ALA A 234 26.58 3.83 15.95
N ASN A 235 25.83 4.93 16.05
CA ASN A 235 25.00 5.24 17.21
C ASN A 235 23.55 5.59 16.87
N SER A 236 23.21 5.70 15.59
CA SER A 236 21.87 6.03 15.13
C SER A 236 21.54 5.33 13.83
N VAL A 237 20.27 4.92 13.69
CA VAL A 237 19.76 4.24 12.51
C VAL A 237 18.43 4.84 12.09
N TYR A 238 18.38 5.24 10.82
CA TYR A 238 17.14 5.46 10.09
C TYR A 238 16.63 4.15 9.53
N THR A 239 15.34 3.89 9.62
CA THR A 239 14.66 2.81 8.91
C THR A 239 13.42 3.34 8.23
N ILE A 240 13.25 2.93 6.96
CA ILE A 240 12.11 3.36 6.13
C ILE A 240 10.76 2.93 6.72
N ASN A 241 10.73 1.77 7.40
CA ASN A 241 9.54 1.16 7.97
C ASN A 241 9.88 0.18 9.11
N GLU A 242 8.89 -0.34 9.79
CA GLU A 242 9.06 -1.29 10.90
C GLU A 242 9.64 -2.65 10.51
N PRO A 243 9.33 -3.27 9.35
CA PRO A 243 10.04 -4.47 8.91
C PRO A 243 11.55 -4.26 8.75
N ALA A 244 11.97 -3.13 8.16
CA ALA A 244 13.39 -2.79 8.08
C ALA A 244 14.01 -2.56 9.47
N ALA A 245 13.28 -1.93 10.40
CA ALA A 245 13.73 -1.76 11.78
C ALA A 245 13.91 -3.10 12.50
N ALA A 246 13.00 -4.05 12.31
CA ALA A 246 13.11 -5.38 12.90
C ALA A 246 14.35 -6.14 12.39
N GLY A 247 14.62 -6.06 11.08
CA GLY A 247 15.83 -6.64 10.48
C GLY A 247 17.10 -5.97 11.01
N GLY A 248 17.13 -4.64 10.98
CA GLY A 248 18.26 -3.85 11.49
C GLY A 248 18.56 -4.15 12.96
N TYR A 249 17.51 -4.21 13.80
CA TYR A 249 17.65 -4.56 15.21
C TYR A 249 18.19 -5.97 15.44
N ALA A 250 17.78 -6.94 14.64
CA ALA A 250 18.29 -8.31 14.74
C ALA A 250 19.82 -8.35 14.54
N ALA A 251 20.35 -7.63 13.56
CA ALA A 251 21.78 -7.50 13.32
C ALA A 251 22.50 -6.74 14.46
N ILE A 252 21.91 -5.63 14.93
CA ILE A 252 22.43 -4.81 16.05
C ILE A 252 22.54 -5.66 17.30
N LYS A 253 21.52 -6.43 17.64
CA LYS A 253 21.48 -7.33 18.79
C LYS A 253 22.50 -8.46 18.67
N ALA A 254 22.63 -9.06 17.48
CA ALA A 254 23.65 -10.09 17.23
C ALA A 254 25.08 -9.54 17.42
N ALA A 255 25.28 -8.24 17.17
CA ALA A 255 26.54 -7.54 17.41
C ALA A 255 26.72 -7.06 18.87
N GLY A 256 25.73 -7.24 19.76
CA GLY A 256 25.76 -6.77 21.16
C GLY A 256 25.77 -5.25 21.30
N LYS A 257 25.03 -4.53 20.43
CA LYS A 257 25.04 -3.06 20.34
C LYS A 257 23.68 -2.41 20.60
N GLU A 258 22.73 -3.17 21.10
CA GLU A 258 21.35 -2.71 21.34
C GLU A 258 21.24 -1.51 22.28
N ASP A 259 22.16 -1.39 23.25
CA ASP A 259 22.21 -0.27 24.19
C ASP A 259 22.96 0.96 23.65
N GLN A 260 23.59 0.85 22.48
CA GLN A 260 24.46 1.88 21.91
C GLN A 260 23.80 2.63 20.73
N ILE A 261 22.84 2.01 20.06
CA ILE A 261 22.27 2.48 18.81
C ILE A 261 20.80 2.87 18.98
N VAL A 262 20.48 4.11 18.65
CA VAL A 262 19.11 4.63 18.62
C VAL A 262 18.47 4.33 17.26
N ILE A 263 17.29 3.69 17.25
CA ILE A 263 16.53 3.37 16.04
C ILE A 263 15.22 4.18 16.04
N GLY A 264 14.98 4.92 14.97
CA GLY A 264 13.68 5.49 14.65
C GLY A 264 13.05 4.74 13.49
N SER A 265 11.70 4.63 13.44
CA SER A 265 10.98 3.93 12.38
C SER A 265 9.66 4.62 12.02
N ILE A 266 8.96 4.09 11.02
CA ILE A 266 7.63 4.52 10.59
C ILE A 266 6.80 3.27 10.39
N ASP A 267 5.52 3.30 10.75
CA ASP A 267 4.34 2.52 10.42
C ASP A 267 3.30 2.58 11.56
N GLY A 268 3.68 2.33 12.80
CA GLY A 268 2.77 2.33 13.96
C GLY A 268 1.86 1.11 14.01
N SER A 269 2.35 -0.05 13.56
CA SER A 269 1.66 -1.32 13.80
C SER A 269 1.60 -1.65 15.28
N CYS A 270 0.67 -2.52 15.71
CA CYS A 270 0.62 -2.96 17.11
C CYS A 270 1.93 -3.65 17.54
N THR A 271 2.57 -4.38 16.62
CA THR A 271 3.92 -4.94 16.83
C THR A 271 4.97 -3.85 16.97
N GLY A 272 4.91 -2.79 16.14
CA GLY A 272 5.84 -1.65 16.24
C GLY A 272 5.69 -0.88 17.55
N VAL A 273 4.46 -0.60 17.98
CA VAL A 273 4.17 0.02 19.29
C VAL A 273 4.71 -0.83 20.44
N GLU A 274 4.55 -2.15 20.38
CA GLU A 274 5.11 -3.07 21.38
C GLU A 274 6.65 -3.09 21.34
N ASN A 275 7.25 -2.93 20.16
CA ASN A 275 8.71 -2.80 20.01
C ASN A 275 9.24 -1.48 20.60
N VAL A 276 8.48 -0.38 20.49
CA VAL A 276 8.81 0.87 21.22
C VAL A 276 8.79 0.64 22.72
N LYS A 277 7.72 0.02 23.23
CA LYS A 277 7.56 -0.31 24.66
C LYS A 277 8.69 -1.18 25.21
N LYS A 278 9.18 -2.13 24.40
CA LYS A 278 10.32 -3.01 24.76
C LYS A 278 11.68 -2.36 24.57
N GLY A 279 11.76 -1.18 23.99
CA GLY A 279 13.01 -0.52 23.67
C GLY A 279 13.78 -1.13 22.47
N VAL A 280 13.12 -1.96 21.65
CA VAL A 280 13.67 -2.50 20.40
C VAL A 280 13.90 -1.38 19.39
N ILE A 281 12.92 -0.48 19.27
CA ILE A 281 13.03 0.80 18.60
C ILE A 281 12.69 1.91 19.58
N GLY A 282 13.24 3.09 19.36
CA GLY A 282 13.01 4.20 20.29
C GLY A 282 11.73 4.98 20.02
N ALA A 283 11.34 5.06 18.75
CA ALA A 283 10.10 5.68 18.30
C ALA A 283 9.63 5.10 16.97
N THR A 284 8.32 5.16 16.70
CA THR A 284 7.72 4.91 15.39
C THR A 284 6.72 6.00 15.04
N VAL A 285 6.69 6.45 13.79
CA VAL A 285 5.66 7.37 13.31
C VAL A 285 4.49 6.55 12.77
N MET A 286 3.40 6.52 13.52
CA MET A 286 2.18 5.81 13.16
C MET A 286 1.52 6.46 11.95
N GLN A 287 1.10 5.64 10.99
CA GLN A 287 0.27 5.99 9.84
C GLN A 287 -1.00 5.12 9.82
N PHE A 288 -1.98 5.45 8.98
CA PHE A 288 -3.33 4.90 9.07
C PHE A 288 -3.77 4.20 7.77
N PRO A 289 -3.32 2.96 7.48
CA PRO A 289 -3.67 2.21 6.27
C PRO A 289 -5.18 1.96 6.13
N THR A 290 -5.88 1.79 7.27
CA THR A 290 -7.34 1.61 7.29
C THR A 290 -8.05 2.83 6.76
N LYS A 291 -7.64 4.04 7.18
CA LYS A 291 -8.23 5.30 6.70
C LYS A 291 -7.96 5.51 5.21
N MET A 292 -6.74 5.24 4.75
CA MET A 292 -6.39 5.34 3.32
C MET A 292 -7.28 4.43 2.46
N ALA A 293 -7.46 3.18 2.90
CA ALA A 293 -8.29 2.19 2.22
C ALA A 293 -9.76 2.60 2.19
N ASP A 294 -10.31 3.03 3.32
CA ASP A 294 -11.71 3.43 3.46
C ASP A 294 -12.05 4.67 2.61
N GLU A 295 -11.19 5.69 2.63
CA GLU A 295 -11.35 6.89 1.78
C GLU A 295 -11.27 6.54 0.30
N GLY A 296 -10.36 5.65 -0.11
CA GLY A 296 -10.25 5.16 -1.48
C GLY A 296 -11.49 4.39 -1.95
N VAL A 297 -11.98 3.46 -1.13
CA VAL A 297 -13.21 2.70 -1.43
C VAL A 297 -14.42 3.63 -1.57
N LYS A 298 -14.63 4.54 -0.62
CA LYS A 298 -15.74 5.50 -0.64
C LYS A 298 -15.68 6.43 -1.85
N ALA A 299 -14.48 6.87 -2.24
CA ALA A 299 -14.28 7.71 -3.43
C ALA A 299 -14.71 6.98 -4.71
N ILE A 300 -14.33 5.71 -4.86
CA ILE A 300 -14.71 4.91 -6.04
C ILE A 300 -16.21 4.63 -6.08
N ILE A 301 -16.81 4.32 -4.93
CA ILE A 301 -18.26 4.06 -4.84
C ILE A 301 -19.06 5.32 -5.20
N ALA A 302 -18.67 6.50 -4.70
CA ALA A 302 -19.33 7.76 -5.04
C ALA A 302 -19.23 8.03 -6.56
N PHE A 303 -18.03 7.86 -7.12
CA PHE A 303 -17.83 8.03 -8.55
C PHE A 303 -18.67 7.05 -9.39
N ALA A 304 -18.71 5.78 -9.02
CA ALA A 304 -19.49 4.78 -9.73
C ALA A 304 -21.00 5.01 -9.66
N LYS A 305 -21.52 5.58 -8.56
CA LYS A 305 -22.94 5.83 -8.35
C LYS A 305 -23.47 7.07 -9.09
N ASP A 306 -22.73 8.16 -9.05
CA ASP A 306 -23.22 9.46 -9.52
C ASP A 306 -22.16 10.33 -10.23
N GLY A 307 -20.97 9.81 -10.46
CA GLY A 307 -19.87 10.54 -11.10
C GLY A 307 -19.11 11.49 -10.17
N THR A 308 -19.42 11.51 -8.86
CA THR A 308 -18.73 12.37 -7.89
C THR A 308 -17.26 11.97 -7.76
N LYS A 309 -16.36 12.90 -8.10
CA LYS A 309 -14.92 12.69 -7.95
C LYS A 309 -14.44 13.09 -6.55
N PRO A 310 -13.40 12.40 -6.02
CA PRO A 310 -12.75 12.84 -4.78
C PRO A 310 -12.10 14.21 -4.94
N LYS A 311 -11.77 14.85 -3.81
CA LYS A 311 -10.93 16.04 -3.81
C LYS A 311 -9.60 15.72 -4.48
N ALA A 312 -9.31 16.38 -5.60
CA ALA A 312 -8.10 16.16 -6.38
C ALA A 312 -6.83 16.51 -5.57
N GLY A 313 -5.72 15.87 -5.95
CA GLY A 313 -4.41 16.08 -5.35
C GLY A 313 -4.20 15.28 -4.07
N PHE A 314 -3.29 15.74 -3.23
CA PHE A 314 -2.88 15.07 -2.01
C PHE A 314 -3.87 15.30 -0.87
N ASN A 315 -4.33 14.22 -0.26
CA ASN A 315 -5.20 14.21 0.91
C ASN A 315 -4.45 13.50 2.04
N ASP A 316 -4.02 14.27 3.04
CA ASP A 316 -3.27 13.75 4.18
C ASP A 316 -4.19 12.92 5.09
N THR A 317 -3.80 11.69 5.35
CA THR A 317 -4.49 10.79 6.28
C THR A 317 -4.01 10.92 7.72
N GLY A 318 -2.97 11.72 7.93
CA GLY A 318 -2.37 12.01 9.22
C GLY A 318 -1.25 11.06 9.61
N SER A 319 -0.51 11.46 10.64
CA SER A 319 0.52 10.64 11.31
C SER A 319 0.72 11.08 12.75
N VAL A 320 1.25 10.18 13.60
CA VAL A 320 1.51 10.44 15.02
C VAL A 320 2.81 9.76 15.44
N LEU A 321 3.75 10.50 16.01
CA LEU A 321 4.95 9.91 16.60
C LEU A 321 4.60 9.19 17.90
N ILE A 322 5.01 7.93 18.02
CA ILE A 322 4.80 7.09 19.22
C ILE A 322 6.14 6.82 19.88
N THR A 323 6.25 7.18 21.16
CA THR A 323 7.44 6.94 21.96
C THR A 323 7.13 7.03 23.46
N ASP A 324 7.79 6.22 24.30
CA ASP A 324 7.76 6.36 25.77
C ASP A 324 8.88 7.28 26.27
N LYS A 325 9.64 7.91 25.36
CA LYS A 325 10.67 8.91 25.66
C LYS A 325 10.31 10.23 24.97
N PRO A 326 9.31 10.98 25.48
CA PRO A 326 8.94 12.26 24.89
C PRO A 326 10.12 13.23 24.92
N MET A 327 10.26 14.04 23.88
CA MET A 327 11.33 15.03 23.73
C MET A 327 10.72 16.44 23.66
N ASP A 328 11.38 17.42 24.28
CA ASP A 328 10.93 18.80 24.30
C ASP A 328 10.76 19.34 22.86
N GLY A 329 9.60 19.94 22.60
CA GLY A 329 9.29 20.52 21.30
C GLY A 329 8.94 19.52 20.18
N ILE A 330 8.81 18.22 20.48
CA ILE A 330 8.40 17.18 19.55
C ILE A 330 7.08 16.58 20.02
N ASP A 331 6.01 16.83 19.26
CA ASP A 331 4.69 16.25 19.54
C ASP A 331 4.74 14.72 19.41
N SER A 332 4.31 14.03 20.45
CA SER A 332 4.29 12.58 20.51
C SER A 332 3.19 12.04 21.41
N LYS A 333 2.88 10.76 21.24
CA LYS A 333 2.03 9.98 22.15
C LYS A 333 2.84 8.83 22.72
N ASP A 334 2.43 8.33 23.87
CA ASP A 334 3.03 7.17 24.50
C ASP A 334 2.55 5.84 23.88
N THR A 335 3.16 4.73 24.28
CA THR A 335 2.78 3.40 23.81
C THR A 335 1.41 2.96 24.34
N ALA A 336 0.86 3.55 25.39
CA ALA A 336 -0.48 3.26 25.88
C ALA A 336 -1.51 3.79 24.87
N TRP A 337 -1.39 5.06 24.46
CA TRP A 337 -2.19 5.62 23.38
C TRP A 337 -1.96 4.86 22.06
N GLY A 338 -0.70 4.53 21.76
CA GLY A 338 -0.35 3.77 20.59
C GLY A 338 -1.08 2.42 20.52
N ALA A 339 -1.16 1.68 21.62
CA ALA A 339 -1.83 0.39 21.70
C ALA A 339 -3.36 0.46 21.45
N GLU A 340 -4.00 1.60 21.77
CA GLU A 340 -5.42 1.82 21.51
C GLU A 340 -5.71 2.21 20.05
N ASN A 341 -4.71 2.70 19.32
CA ASN A 341 -4.86 3.29 17.97
C ASN A 341 -4.06 2.57 16.89
N CYS A 342 -3.24 1.57 17.24
CA CYS A 342 -2.43 0.81 16.28
C CYS A 342 -3.29 -0.11 15.41
N TRP A 343 -2.67 -0.61 14.35
CA TRP A 343 -3.26 -1.54 13.38
C TRP A 343 -2.43 -2.83 13.29
N GLY A 344 -3.05 -3.94 12.88
CA GLY A 344 -2.42 -5.25 12.68
C GLY A 344 -2.60 -6.23 13.81
#